data_975a0d8851aad1babe5f18fec81d78b2
#
_entry.id   975a0d8851aad1babe5f18fec81d78b2
#
_cell.length_a   1.000
_cell.length_b   1.000
_cell.length_c   1.000
_cell.angle_alpha   90.00
_cell.angle_beta   90.00
_cell.angle_gamma   90.00
#
_symmetry.space_group_name_H-M   'P 1'
#
loop_
_entity.id
_entity.type
_entity.pdbx_description
1 polymer ?
#
loop_
_entity_poly.entity_id
_entity_poly.type
_entity_poly.pdbx_seq_one_letter_code
_entity_poly.pdbx_strand_id
1 'polypeptide(L)'
;MLIVATGNEDKMREMRRILSKYSIISMREAGIEAEIEENGKSFAENALIKAREICRLSGKETIADDSGLVVEALGGAPGIYSARYGGENASYPEKMHKLLTEIAATGDQERKASYVCVIAYVTPGGEEYTFEGVCNGRIGFAPCGTNGFGYDPLFISEDTGRTFAEMEAQEKDKYSHRTRALEKLHAFLKKKGSSHSATF
;
A
#
# COMPACT_ATOMS: atom_id res chain seq x y z
N MET A 1 -6.80 -16.18 11.82
CA MET A 1 -7.57 -15.32 10.89
C MET A 1 -7.21 -13.87 11.17
N LEU A 2 -6.75 -13.12 10.15
CA LEU A 2 -6.37 -11.72 10.28
C LEU A 2 -7.48 -10.83 9.68
N ILE A 3 -7.75 -9.70 10.31
CA ILE A 3 -8.62 -8.67 9.72
C ILE A 3 -7.74 -7.66 8.97
N VAL A 4 -8.18 -7.26 7.79
CA VAL A 4 -7.53 -6.21 7.00
C VAL A 4 -8.34 -4.92 7.12
N ALA A 5 -7.73 -3.90 7.72
CA ALA A 5 -8.32 -2.58 7.91
C ALA A 5 -8.21 -1.75 6.63
N THR A 6 -8.95 -2.14 5.61
CA THR A 6 -9.04 -1.40 4.34
C THR A 6 -10.46 -1.46 3.77
N GLY A 7 -10.90 -0.33 3.21
CA GLY A 7 -12.10 -0.25 2.36
C GLY A 7 -11.77 -0.32 0.87
N ASN A 8 -10.49 -0.42 0.51
CA ASN A 8 -10.06 -0.44 -0.89
C ASN A 8 -10.02 -1.88 -1.41
N GLU A 9 -10.93 -2.19 -2.33
CA GLU A 9 -11.08 -3.54 -2.91
C GLU A 9 -9.87 -3.96 -3.77
N ASP A 10 -9.17 -3.01 -4.41
CA ASP A 10 -7.98 -3.32 -5.20
C ASP A 10 -6.83 -3.77 -4.28
N LYS A 11 -6.62 -3.05 -3.19
CA LYS A 11 -5.64 -3.44 -2.16
C LYS A 11 -6.00 -4.81 -1.56
N MET A 12 -7.27 -5.04 -1.27
CA MET A 12 -7.73 -6.31 -0.71
C MET A 12 -7.48 -7.48 -1.68
N ARG A 13 -7.73 -7.28 -2.99
CA ARG A 13 -7.43 -8.29 -4.02
C ARG A 13 -5.93 -8.64 -4.09
N GLU A 14 -5.06 -7.63 -4.06
CA GLU A 14 -3.60 -7.86 -4.03
C GLU A 14 -3.19 -8.61 -2.77
N MET A 15 -3.66 -8.19 -1.60
CA MET A 15 -3.33 -8.85 -0.33
C MET A 15 -3.77 -10.32 -0.30
N ARG A 16 -4.95 -10.64 -0.84
CA ARG A 16 -5.43 -12.04 -0.93
C ARG A 16 -4.55 -12.92 -1.79
N ARG A 17 -4.04 -12.39 -2.91
CA ARG A 17 -3.11 -13.15 -3.76
C ARG A 17 -1.79 -13.40 -3.05
N ILE A 18 -1.21 -12.35 -2.46
CA ILE A 18 0.11 -12.41 -1.81
C ILE A 18 0.06 -13.24 -0.52
N LEU A 19 -0.96 -13.04 0.31
CA LEU A 19 -1.16 -13.74 1.58
C LEU A 19 -2.05 -15.00 1.43
N SER A 20 -2.01 -15.69 0.30
CA SER A 20 -2.88 -16.84 -0.01
C SER A 20 -2.83 -17.99 1.01
N LYS A 21 -1.78 -18.07 1.81
CA LYS A 21 -1.62 -19.05 2.90
C LYS A 21 -2.30 -18.65 4.22
N TYR A 22 -2.82 -17.42 4.31
CA TYR A 22 -3.47 -16.91 5.50
C TYR A 22 -4.97 -16.74 5.26
N SER A 23 -5.76 -17.02 6.29
CA SER A 23 -7.17 -16.61 6.30
C SER A 23 -7.25 -15.14 6.63
N ILE A 24 -7.51 -14.31 5.62
CA ILE A 24 -7.70 -12.86 5.77
C ILE A 24 -9.11 -12.46 5.33
N ILE A 25 -9.71 -11.54 6.05
CA ILE A 25 -11.00 -10.93 5.72
C ILE A 25 -10.89 -9.42 5.82
N SER A 26 -11.64 -8.68 5.02
CA SER A 26 -11.72 -7.23 5.15
C SER A 26 -12.52 -6.82 6.39
N MET A 27 -12.32 -5.58 6.87
CA MET A 27 -13.13 -5.02 7.95
C MET A 27 -14.64 -5.09 7.63
N ARG A 28 -15.02 -4.86 6.35
CA ARG A 28 -16.42 -4.96 5.91
C ARG A 28 -16.97 -6.38 6.02
N GLU A 29 -16.21 -7.39 5.60
CA GLU A 29 -16.60 -8.81 5.74
C GLU A 29 -16.67 -9.23 7.22
N ALA A 30 -15.92 -8.57 8.09
CA ALA A 30 -16.01 -8.74 9.53
C ALA A 30 -17.21 -8.01 10.15
N GLY A 31 -18.04 -7.34 9.35
CA GLY A 31 -19.19 -6.56 9.83
C GLY A 31 -18.81 -5.26 10.53
N ILE A 32 -17.60 -4.74 10.26
CA ILE A 32 -17.12 -3.50 10.86
C ILE A 32 -17.24 -2.37 9.85
N GLU A 33 -18.12 -1.42 10.14
CA GLU A 33 -18.28 -0.16 9.42
C GLU A 33 -17.68 0.94 10.29
N ALA A 34 -16.50 1.42 9.92
CA ALA A 34 -15.82 2.49 10.62
C ALA A 34 -15.17 3.43 9.60
N GLU A 35 -15.40 4.72 9.77
CA GLU A 35 -14.62 5.76 9.12
C GLU A 35 -13.44 6.11 10.01
N ILE A 36 -12.23 5.90 9.51
CA ILE A 36 -11.00 6.13 10.26
C ILE A 36 -10.30 7.33 9.65
N GLU A 37 -10.17 8.39 10.43
CA GLU A 37 -9.45 9.57 10.01
C GLU A 37 -7.94 9.31 9.97
N GLU A 38 -7.35 9.41 8.79
CA GLU A 38 -5.92 9.25 8.57
C GLU A 38 -5.22 10.61 8.73
N ASN A 39 -4.93 10.99 9.98
CA ASN A 39 -4.30 12.25 10.35
C ASN A 39 -2.80 12.11 10.73
N GLY A 40 -2.21 10.96 10.47
CA GLY A 40 -0.79 10.70 10.66
C GLY A 40 0.08 11.48 9.68
N LYS A 41 1.34 11.65 10.05
CA LYS A 41 2.35 12.40 9.26
C LYS A 41 3.24 11.48 8.41
N SER A 42 3.00 10.17 8.48
CA SER A 42 3.74 9.16 7.72
C SER A 42 2.84 7.99 7.35
N PHE A 43 3.27 7.20 6.36
CA PHE A 43 2.59 5.94 6.02
C PHE A 43 2.48 5.00 7.23
N ALA A 44 3.54 4.93 8.06
CA ALA A 44 3.54 4.09 9.25
C ALA A 44 2.50 4.54 10.28
N GLU A 45 2.39 5.83 10.55
CA GLU A 45 1.39 6.38 11.46
C GLU A 45 -0.04 6.12 10.97
N ASN A 46 -0.33 6.37 9.70
CA ASN A 46 -1.65 6.11 9.13
C ASN A 46 -2.00 4.62 9.14
N ALA A 47 -1.07 3.74 8.81
CA ALA A 47 -1.28 2.30 8.88
C ALA A 47 -1.58 1.85 10.33
N LEU A 48 -0.81 2.35 11.31
CA LEU A 48 -1.05 2.05 12.73
C LEU A 48 -2.40 2.58 13.23
N ILE A 49 -2.78 3.80 12.87
CA ILE A 49 -4.10 4.38 13.23
C ILE A 49 -5.21 3.44 12.77
N LYS A 50 -5.18 3.01 11.52
CA LYS A 50 -6.19 2.07 10.97
C LYS A 50 -6.17 0.72 11.67
N ALA A 51 -4.99 0.13 11.84
CA ALA A 51 -4.86 -1.19 12.45
C ALA A 51 -5.31 -1.21 13.92
N ARG A 52 -4.96 -0.19 14.70
CA ARG A 52 -5.37 -0.04 16.10
C ARG A 52 -6.88 0.03 16.25
N GLU A 53 -7.52 0.89 15.45
CA GLU A 53 -8.97 1.08 15.57
C GLU A 53 -9.74 -0.19 15.21
N ILE A 54 -9.38 -0.86 14.11
CA ILE A 54 -10.05 -2.10 13.73
C ILE A 54 -9.71 -3.26 14.68
N CYS A 55 -8.49 -3.33 15.21
CA CYS A 55 -8.13 -4.29 16.25
C CYS A 55 -8.96 -4.08 17.52
N ARG A 56 -9.13 -2.84 17.94
CA ARG A 56 -9.97 -2.46 19.11
C ARG A 56 -11.43 -2.87 18.90
N LEU A 57 -12.00 -2.61 17.72
CA LEU A 57 -13.39 -2.91 17.40
C LEU A 57 -13.65 -4.41 17.24
N SER A 58 -12.70 -5.13 16.66
CA SER A 58 -12.86 -6.56 16.36
C SER A 58 -12.42 -7.49 17.48
N GLY A 59 -11.53 -7.05 18.36
CA GLY A 59 -10.84 -7.91 19.33
C GLY A 59 -9.93 -8.96 18.66
N LYS A 60 -9.49 -8.73 17.42
CA LYS A 60 -8.69 -9.68 16.63
C LYS A 60 -7.41 -9.04 16.08
N GLU A 61 -6.43 -9.90 15.80
CA GLU A 61 -5.22 -9.48 15.09
C GLU A 61 -5.59 -8.80 13.77
N THR A 62 -5.04 -7.61 13.56
CA THR A 62 -5.39 -6.75 12.45
C THR A 62 -4.15 -6.29 11.71
N ILE A 63 -4.24 -6.26 10.39
CA ILE A 63 -3.28 -5.60 9.52
C ILE A 63 -3.93 -4.43 8.81
N ALA A 64 -3.15 -3.38 8.55
CA ALA A 64 -3.56 -2.25 7.73
C ALA A 64 -2.46 -1.85 6.77
N ASP A 65 -2.84 -1.38 5.60
CA ASP A 65 -1.96 -0.84 4.57
C ASP A 65 -2.13 0.67 4.50
N ASP A 66 -1.01 1.40 4.56
CA ASP A 66 -0.96 2.73 4.00
C ASP A 66 0.15 2.81 2.95
N SER A 67 -0.17 3.36 1.79
CA SER A 67 0.72 3.31 0.64
C SER A 67 0.48 4.48 -0.31
N GLY A 68 1.51 4.88 -1.01
CA GLY A 68 1.44 5.96 -1.95
C GLY A 68 2.65 6.07 -2.86
N LEU A 69 2.52 7.01 -3.80
CA LEU A 69 3.55 7.39 -4.73
C LEU A 69 4.36 8.56 -4.15
N VAL A 70 5.67 8.45 -4.18
CA VAL A 70 6.60 9.48 -3.73
C VAL A 70 7.43 9.92 -4.94
N VAL A 71 7.40 11.21 -5.29
CA VAL A 71 8.12 11.78 -6.45
C VAL A 71 9.18 12.76 -5.94
N GLU A 72 10.45 12.51 -6.26
CA GLU A 72 11.56 13.30 -5.74
C GLU A 72 11.47 14.78 -6.17
N ALA A 73 11.20 15.03 -7.44
CA ALA A 73 11.06 16.38 -7.99
C ALA A 73 9.94 17.22 -7.35
N LEU A 74 9.00 16.58 -6.68
CA LEU A 74 7.89 17.22 -5.96
C LEU A 74 8.08 17.20 -4.44
N GLY A 75 9.31 17.01 -3.96
CA GLY A 75 9.62 16.96 -2.53
C GLY A 75 8.92 15.80 -1.79
N GLY A 76 8.62 14.72 -2.49
CA GLY A 76 7.94 13.55 -1.98
C GLY A 76 6.42 13.53 -2.19
N ALA A 77 5.82 14.59 -2.73
CA ALA A 77 4.41 14.56 -3.09
C ALA A 77 4.15 13.56 -4.25
N PRO A 78 2.96 12.95 -4.32
CA PRO A 78 1.81 13.08 -3.42
C PRO A 78 1.96 12.41 -2.05
N GLY A 79 2.86 11.43 -1.85
CA GLY A 79 3.15 10.80 -0.57
C GLY A 79 1.90 10.20 0.09
N ILE A 80 1.69 10.49 1.37
CA ILE A 80 0.51 10.03 2.15
C ILE A 80 -0.82 10.58 1.62
N TYR A 81 -0.76 11.59 0.73
CA TYR A 81 -1.95 12.17 0.10
C TYR A 81 -2.28 11.55 -1.27
N SER A 82 -1.62 10.46 -1.67
CA SER A 82 -1.78 9.83 -2.99
C SER A 82 -3.23 9.54 -3.36
N ALA A 83 -4.03 9.05 -2.42
CA ALA A 83 -5.44 8.72 -2.66
C ALA A 83 -6.33 9.95 -2.87
N ARG A 84 -5.98 11.09 -2.28
CA ARG A 84 -6.75 12.34 -2.33
C ARG A 84 -6.04 13.49 -3.08
N TYR A 85 -4.96 13.17 -3.80
CA TYR A 85 -4.19 14.12 -4.59
C TYR A 85 -5.04 14.70 -5.72
N GLY A 86 -5.18 16.03 -5.73
CA GLY A 86 -6.09 16.70 -6.66
C GLY A 86 -7.51 16.92 -6.13
N GLY A 87 -7.79 16.48 -4.89
CA GLY A 87 -9.10 16.59 -4.23
C GLY A 87 -9.74 15.23 -3.95
N GLU A 88 -10.65 15.20 -2.99
CA GLU A 88 -11.28 13.95 -2.53
C GLU A 88 -12.05 13.22 -3.64
N ASN A 89 -12.68 13.97 -4.53
CA ASN A 89 -13.50 13.43 -5.62
C ASN A 89 -12.78 13.36 -6.97
N ALA A 90 -11.47 13.68 -7.01
CA ALA A 90 -10.72 13.62 -8.26
C ALA A 90 -10.57 12.18 -8.74
N SER A 91 -10.84 11.94 -10.02
CA SER A 91 -10.58 10.66 -10.67
C SER A 91 -9.09 10.39 -10.83
N TYR A 92 -8.68 9.14 -11.01
CA TYR A 92 -7.26 8.85 -11.25
C TYR A 92 -6.69 9.50 -12.52
N PRO A 93 -7.42 9.59 -13.65
CA PRO A 93 -6.97 10.41 -14.79
C PRO A 93 -6.68 11.87 -14.43
N GLU A 94 -7.52 12.52 -13.63
CA GLU A 94 -7.29 13.90 -13.17
C GLU A 94 -6.06 13.99 -12.25
N LYS A 95 -5.91 13.04 -11.32
CA LYS A 95 -4.72 12.95 -10.44
C LYS A 95 -3.45 12.76 -11.24
N MET A 96 -3.46 11.87 -12.24
CA MET A 96 -2.33 11.63 -13.13
C MET A 96 -1.99 12.87 -13.97
N HIS A 97 -2.99 13.55 -14.51
CA HIS A 97 -2.80 14.79 -15.27
C HIS A 97 -2.14 15.88 -14.39
N LYS A 98 -2.67 16.09 -13.19
CA LYS A 98 -2.08 17.02 -12.22
C LYS A 98 -0.62 16.68 -11.94
N LEU A 99 -0.31 15.40 -11.64
CA LEU A 99 1.02 14.93 -11.36
C LEU A 99 1.99 15.23 -12.51
N LEU A 100 1.60 14.89 -13.74
CA LEU A 100 2.40 15.14 -14.93
C LEU A 100 2.66 16.63 -15.15
N THR A 101 1.65 17.49 -14.93
CA THR A 101 1.76 18.95 -15.05
C THR A 101 2.74 19.51 -14.02
N GLU A 102 2.65 19.08 -12.79
CA GLU A 102 3.54 19.56 -11.71
C GLU A 102 4.98 19.12 -11.92
N ILE A 103 5.22 17.85 -12.32
CA ILE A 103 6.57 17.38 -12.64
C ILE A 103 7.14 18.18 -13.84
N ALA A 104 6.34 18.42 -14.89
CA ALA A 104 6.80 19.20 -16.04
C ALA A 104 7.21 20.64 -15.65
N ALA A 105 6.50 21.24 -14.70
CA ALA A 105 6.81 22.58 -14.21
C ALA A 105 8.15 22.65 -13.44
N THR A 106 8.64 21.56 -12.88
CA THR A 106 9.96 21.51 -12.21
C THR A 106 11.13 21.50 -13.19
N GLY A 107 10.91 21.09 -14.43
CA GLY A 107 11.97 20.88 -15.44
C GLY A 107 12.77 19.58 -15.21
N ASP A 108 12.46 18.77 -14.21
CA ASP A 108 13.15 17.53 -13.93
C ASP A 108 12.90 16.49 -15.04
N GLN A 109 14.01 15.96 -15.60
CA GLN A 109 13.97 14.96 -16.67
C GLN A 109 14.14 13.52 -16.16
N GLU A 110 14.70 13.33 -14.98
CA GLU A 110 14.91 12.00 -14.40
C GLU A 110 13.60 11.40 -13.88
N ARG A 111 12.71 12.25 -13.36
CA ARG A 111 11.36 11.92 -12.94
C ARG A 111 11.32 10.78 -11.91
N LYS A 112 12.37 10.72 -11.05
CA LYS A 112 12.52 9.67 -10.04
C LYS A 112 11.33 9.61 -9.11
N ALA A 113 10.86 8.40 -8.88
CA ALA A 113 9.73 8.14 -8.00
C ALA A 113 9.87 6.77 -7.33
N SER A 114 9.16 6.60 -6.23
CA SER A 114 9.03 5.31 -5.55
C SER A 114 7.58 5.08 -5.16
N TYR A 115 7.11 3.85 -5.29
CA TYR A 115 5.95 3.40 -4.54
C TYR A 115 6.39 2.90 -3.17
N VAL A 116 5.72 3.39 -2.14
CA VAL A 116 5.95 2.99 -0.74
C VAL A 116 4.67 2.34 -0.19
N CYS A 117 4.83 1.25 0.53
CA CYS A 117 3.76 0.61 1.31
C CYS A 117 4.27 0.33 2.71
N VAL A 118 3.50 0.70 3.72
CA VAL A 118 3.72 0.26 5.09
C VAL A 118 2.53 -0.58 5.53
N ILE A 119 2.83 -1.82 5.95
CA ILE A 119 1.85 -2.70 6.59
C ILE A 119 2.05 -2.60 8.10
N ALA A 120 1.02 -2.17 8.82
CA ALA A 120 0.95 -2.28 10.27
C ALA A 120 0.31 -3.60 10.66
N TYR A 121 0.79 -4.23 11.73
CA TYR A 121 0.21 -5.40 12.38
C TYR A 121 0.01 -5.09 13.85
N VAL A 122 -1.22 -5.22 14.33
CA VAL A 122 -1.62 -4.93 15.71
C VAL A 122 -2.35 -6.13 16.29
N THR A 123 -2.02 -6.48 17.55
CA THR A 123 -2.67 -7.56 18.27
C THR A 123 -3.57 -7.03 19.39
N PRO A 124 -4.58 -7.81 19.82
CA PRO A 124 -5.42 -7.43 20.99
C PRO A 124 -4.63 -7.28 22.29
N GLY A 125 -3.42 -7.88 22.35
CA GLY A 125 -2.50 -7.74 23.48
C GLY A 125 -1.68 -6.45 23.46
N GLY A 126 -1.88 -5.57 22.46
CA GLY A 126 -1.20 -4.28 22.37
C GLY A 126 0.18 -4.33 21.68
N GLU A 127 0.56 -5.47 21.10
CA GLU A 127 1.78 -5.53 20.29
C GLU A 127 1.55 -4.86 18.93
N GLU A 128 2.51 -4.07 18.48
CA GLU A 128 2.45 -3.31 17.25
C GLU A 128 3.75 -3.44 16.46
N TYR A 129 3.64 -3.69 15.18
CA TYR A 129 4.77 -3.82 14.26
C TYR A 129 4.45 -3.16 12.92
N THR A 130 5.48 -2.65 12.25
CA THR A 130 5.36 -2.10 10.90
C THR A 130 6.37 -2.73 9.96
N PHE A 131 5.96 -2.91 8.71
CA PHE A 131 6.76 -3.53 7.67
C PHE A 131 6.68 -2.66 6.42
N GLU A 132 7.79 -2.06 6.03
CA GLU A 132 7.87 -1.20 4.85
C GLU A 132 8.37 -1.97 3.64
N GLY A 133 7.75 -1.72 2.50
CA GLY A 133 8.19 -2.16 1.18
C GLY A 133 8.25 -0.97 0.23
N VAL A 134 9.33 -0.87 -0.52
CA VAL A 134 9.57 0.20 -1.49
C VAL A 134 9.85 -0.42 -2.85
N CYS A 135 9.24 0.13 -3.90
CA CYS A 135 9.57 -0.17 -5.29
C CYS A 135 10.05 1.11 -5.95
N ASN A 136 11.30 1.16 -6.37
CA ASN A 136 11.89 2.32 -7.04
C ASN A 136 11.55 2.31 -8.53
N GLY A 137 11.53 3.51 -9.11
CA GLY A 137 11.23 3.70 -10.52
C GLY A 137 11.21 5.16 -10.89
N ARG A 138 10.42 5.47 -11.90
CA ARG A 138 10.24 6.84 -12.41
C ARG A 138 8.84 7.03 -12.96
N ILE A 139 8.41 8.28 -13.11
CA ILE A 139 7.15 8.63 -13.75
C ILE A 139 7.34 8.77 -15.25
N GLY A 140 6.55 8.05 -16.03
CA GLY A 140 6.50 8.17 -17.47
C GLY A 140 5.98 9.54 -17.94
N PHE A 141 6.17 9.85 -19.22
CA PHE A 141 5.68 11.11 -19.81
C PHE A 141 4.18 11.05 -20.15
N ALA A 142 3.64 9.86 -20.30
CA ALA A 142 2.23 9.60 -20.55
C ALA A 142 1.82 8.25 -19.93
N PRO A 143 0.53 8.04 -19.64
CA PRO A 143 0.03 6.76 -19.18
C PRO A 143 0.25 5.66 -20.22
N CYS A 144 0.69 4.47 -19.77
CA CYS A 144 0.87 3.28 -20.57
C CYS A 144 0.32 2.06 -19.83
N GLY A 145 -0.39 1.18 -20.55
CA GLY A 145 -1.05 0.01 -19.97
C GLY A 145 -2.41 0.33 -19.36
N THR A 146 -3.16 -0.73 -19.03
CA THR A 146 -4.55 -0.65 -18.56
C THR A 146 -4.84 -1.48 -17.32
N ASN A 147 -3.86 -2.26 -16.85
CA ASN A 147 -3.99 -3.10 -15.66
C ASN A 147 -3.75 -2.29 -14.37
N GLY A 148 -4.03 -2.93 -13.24
CA GLY A 148 -3.78 -2.35 -11.92
C GLY A 148 -4.76 -1.25 -11.55
N PHE A 149 -4.28 -0.29 -10.75
CA PHE A 149 -5.07 0.84 -10.24
C PHE A 149 -4.15 2.01 -9.86
N GLY A 150 -4.76 3.14 -9.56
CA GLY A 150 -4.02 4.30 -9.08
C GLY A 150 -3.13 4.93 -10.14
N TYR A 151 -1.88 5.12 -9.81
CA TYR A 151 -0.87 5.70 -10.71
C TYR A 151 -0.09 4.62 -11.48
N ASP A 152 -0.53 3.37 -11.45
CA ASP A 152 0.14 2.26 -12.15
C ASP A 152 0.45 2.54 -13.63
N PRO A 153 -0.41 3.25 -14.40
CA PRO A 153 -0.11 3.60 -15.78
C PRO A 153 1.05 4.58 -15.97
N LEU A 154 1.43 5.32 -14.92
CA LEU A 154 2.54 6.28 -14.98
C LEU A 154 3.82 5.77 -14.35
N PHE A 155 3.74 4.83 -13.41
CA PHE A 155 4.91 4.37 -12.65
C PHE A 155 5.65 3.28 -13.40
N ILE A 156 6.83 3.61 -13.92
CA ILE A 156 7.76 2.69 -14.58
C ILE A 156 8.69 2.10 -13.53
N SER A 157 8.56 0.80 -13.27
CA SER A 157 9.41 0.10 -12.30
C SER A 157 10.85 -0.01 -12.79
N GLU A 158 11.80 0.26 -11.90
CA GLU A 158 13.25 0.07 -12.18
C GLU A 158 13.60 -1.39 -12.43
N ASP A 159 12.92 -2.32 -11.75
CA ASP A 159 13.17 -3.77 -11.90
C ASP A 159 12.84 -4.30 -13.30
N THR A 160 11.88 -3.68 -14.01
CA THR A 160 11.36 -4.23 -15.28
C THR A 160 11.44 -3.27 -16.46
N GLY A 161 11.59 -1.97 -16.22
CA GLY A 161 11.53 -0.93 -17.25
C GLY A 161 10.15 -0.71 -17.87
N ARG A 162 9.09 -1.34 -17.29
CA ARG A 162 7.68 -1.20 -17.74
C ARG A 162 6.82 -0.57 -16.66
N THR A 163 5.69 0.01 -17.06
CA THR A 163 4.70 0.49 -16.09
C THR A 163 4.04 -0.68 -15.38
N PHE A 164 3.57 -0.45 -14.15
CA PHE A 164 2.78 -1.49 -13.45
C PHE A 164 1.48 -1.82 -14.19
N ALA A 165 0.93 -0.90 -14.96
CA ALA A 165 -0.28 -1.14 -15.76
C ALA A 165 -0.03 -1.94 -17.05
N GLU A 166 1.22 -2.14 -17.47
CA GLU A 166 1.59 -3.05 -18.54
C GLU A 166 1.79 -4.50 -18.07
N MET A 167 1.75 -4.72 -16.76
CA MET A 167 1.96 -6.04 -16.15
C MET A 167 0.63 -6.69 -15.82
N GLU A 168 0.56 -8.01 -16.01
CA GLU A 168 -0.49 -8.80 -15.39
C GLU A 168 -0.36 -8.79 -13.86
N ALA A 169 -1.47 -9.00 -13.16
CA ALA A 169 -1.52 -8.90 -11.69
C ALA A 169 -0.46 -9.78 -11.00
N GLN A 170 -0.30 -11.03 -11.47
CA GLN A 170 0.68 -11.98 -10.92
C GLN A 170 2.13 -11.58 -11.20
N GLU A 171 2.37 -10.85 -12.29
CA GLU A 171 3.69 -10.30 -12.61
C GLU A 171 4.00 -9.10 -11.70
N LYS A 172 3.07 -8.15 -11.56
CA LYS A 172 3.19 -7.01 -10.65
C LYS A 172 3.45 -7.46 -9.21
N ASP A 173 2.78 -8.54 -8.78
CA ASP A 173 2.95 -9.10 -7.43
C ASP A 173 4.40 -9.56 -7.13
N LYS A 174 5.26 -9.74 -8.13
CA LYS A 174 6.69 -10.10 -7.93
C LYS A 174 7.57 -8.89 -7.59
N TYR A 175 7.15 -7.69 -7.95
CA TYR A 175 7.99 -6.48 -7.90
C TYR A 175 7.41 -5.39 -7.00
N SER A 176 6.12 -5.48 -6.64
CA SER A 176 5.41 -4.38 -6.02
C SER A 176 5.91 -4.05 -4.60
N HIS A 177 5.78 -2.79 -4.24
CA HIS A 177 6.00 -2.28 -2.89
C HIS A 177 5.19 -3.04 -1.84
N ARG A 178 3.92 -3.38 -2.16
CA ARG A 178 3.03 -4.12 -1.26
C ARG A 178 3.53 -5.54 -1.01
N THR A 179 3.98 -6.23 -2.04
CA THR A 179 4.56 -7.56 -1.89
C THR A 179 5.77 -7.52 -0.97
N ARG A 180 6.68 -6.57 -1.18
CA ARG A 180 7.89 -6.42 -0.35
C ARG A 180 7.56 -6.18 1.13
N ALA A 181 6.51 -5.41 1.42
CA ALA A 181 6.04 -5.20 2.79
C ALA A 181 5.39 -6.46 3.37
N LEU A 182 4.53 -7.14 2.60
CA LEU A 182 3.82 -8.33 3.04
C LEU A 182 4.75 -9.56 3.20
N GLU A 183 5.83 -9.67 2.44
CA GLU A 183 6.86 -10.70 2.63
C GLU A 183 7.56 -10.54 3.98
N LYS A 184 7.84 -9.30 4.40
CA LYS A 184 8.41 -9.02 5.73
C LYS A 184 7.42 -9.39 6.84
N LEU A 185 6.15 -9.04 6.69
CA LEU A 185 5.09 -9.50 7.61
C LEU A 185 5.00 -11.02 7.65
N HIS A 186 5.00 -11.69 6.50
CA HIS A 186 4.96 -13.16 6.41
C HIS A 186 6.12 -13.80 7.17
N ALA A 187 7.35 -13.33 6.95
CA ALA A 187 8.53 -13.82 7.65
C ALA A 187 8.43 -13.65 9.18
N PHE A 188 7.88 -12.51 9.62
CA PHE A 188 7.63 -12.24 11.04
C PHE A 188 6.58 -13.19 11.63
N LEU A 189 5.42 -13.35 10.99
CA LEU A 189 4.35 -14.23 11.47
C LEU A 189 4.79 -15.70 11.54
N LYS A 190 5.60 -16.15 10.58
CA LYS A 190 6.18 -17.50 10.58
C LYS A 190 7.07 -17.73 11.80
N LYS A 191 7.93 -16.77 12.17
CA LYS A 191 8.77 -16.85 13.38
C LYS A 191 7.92 -16.84 14.64
N LYS A 192 6.90 -15.98 14.71
CA LYS A 192 5.98 -15.88 15.86
C LYS A 192 5.23 -17.20 16.09
N GLY A 193 4.72 -17.83 15.02
CA GLY A 193 4.06 -19.14 15.10
C GLY A 193 4.98 -20.28 15.56
N SER A 194 6.24 -20.26 15.15
CA SER A 194 7.23 -21.28 15.56
C SER A 194 7.62 -21.17 17.04
N SER A 195 7.61 -19.97 17.60
CA SER A 195 7.94 -19.74 19.02
C SER A 195 6.84 -20.21 19.97
N HIS A 196 5.59 -20.30 19.53
CA HIS A 196 4.47 -20.81 20.33
C HIS A 196 4.38 -22.35 20.31
N SER A 197 5.02 -23.02 19.35
CA SER A 197 5.06 -24.49 19.27
C SER A 197 6.18 -25.11 20.12
N ALA A 198 7.07 -24.33 20.67
CA ALA A 198 8.25 -24.80 21.41
C ALA A 198 8.05 -24.85 22.95
N THR A 199 6.82 -24.61 23.43
CA THR A 199 6.52 -24.53 24.87
C THR A 199 5.50 -25.60 25.28
N PHE A 200 5.71 -26.86 24.87
CA PHE A 200 4.99 -28.01 25.41
C PHE A 200 5.97 -29.13 25.67
#